data_cdd9bc034e838ba475b86c03f2a07064
#
_entry.id   cdd9bc034e838ba475b86c03f2a07064
#
_cell.length_a   1.000
_cell.length_b   1.000
_cell.length_c   1.000
_cell.angle_alpha   90.00
_cell.angle_beta   90.00
_cell.angle_gamma   90.00
#
_symmetry.space_group_name_H-M   'P 1'
#
loop_
_entity.id
_entity.type
_entity.pdbx_description
1 polymer ?
#
loop_
_entity_poly.entity_id
_entity_poly.type
_entity_poly.pdbx_seq_one_letter_code
_entity_poly.pdbx_strand_id
1 'polypeptide(L)'
;MISTLHDHIINHIKKNGDIPFSVFMEMALFDEKYGYYNTSKIFGEKGDFVTSPITSSLFGESLANEFVNLSKKYSPISIIEIGGGDGSMVISMIKHLQNISCLPERYIIIESSSKLIGLQKAALKNHFKHIPDIISWEKNINDVPPINGIIIANEFFDVIPTERFKYRNKKFSKLFITTSDNKLDYKWIEDDSLDKLFEQSCNDYKINLIDGYVSELNGNYNAWIKNISNSISKGIIIVIDYG
;
A
#
# COMPACT_ATOMS: atom_id res chain seq x y z
N MET A 1 -31.47 5.80 4.34
CA MET A 1 -30.58 4.69 3.91
C MET A 1 -29.22 5.31 3.59
N ILE A 2 -28.12 4.77 4.10
CA ILE A 2 -26.77 5.17 3.69
C ILE A 2 -26.57 4.60 2.29
N SER A 3 -26.39 5.44 1.30
CA SER A 3 -26.33 5.04 -0.12
C SER A 3 -24.93 5.19 -0.73
N THR A 4 -24.06 5.99 -0.10
CA THR A 4 -22.73 6.33 -0.64
C THR A 4 -21.68 6.34 0.45
N LEU A 5 -20.40 6.26 0.05
CA LEU A 5 -19.26 6.45 0.95
C LEU A 5 -19.33 7.81 1.67
N HIS A 6 -19.70 8.87 0.95
CA HIS A 6 -19.89 10.21 1.51
C HIS A 6 -20.90 10.21 2.66
N ASP A 7 -22.09 9.60 2.47
CA ASP A 7 -23.11 9.51 3.52
C ASP A 7 -22.60 8.68 4.71
N HIS A 8 -21.84 7.62 4.44
CA HIS A 8 -21.27 6.77 5.47
C HIS A 8 -20.29 7.54 6.37
N ILE A 9 -19.37 8.30 5.78
CA ILE A 9 -18.40 9.12 6.50
C ILE A 9 -19.11 10.23 7.30
N ILE A 10 -20.06 10.94 6.69
CA ILE A 10 -20.84 11.98 7.38
C ILE A 10 -21.57 11.42 8.60
N ASN A 11 -22.22 10.27 8.45
CA ASN A 11 -22.93 9.63 9.57
C ASN A 11 -21.98 9.17 10.67
N HIS A 12 -20.78 8.68 10.28
CA HIS A 12 -19.75 8.34 11.25
C HIS A 12 -19.31 9.57 12.06
N ILE A 13 -19.04 10.70 11.39
CA ILE A 13 -18.64 11.96 12.03
C ILE A 13 -19.76 12.50 12.94
N LYS A 14 -21.01 12.48 12.48
CA LYS A 14 -22.14 12.92 13.30
C LYS A 14 -22.32 12.13 14.59
N LYS A 15 -21.99 10.85 14.56
CA LYS A 15 -22.12 9.94 15.70
C LYS A 15 -20.93 10.01 16.66
N ASN A 16 -19.72 10.11 16.13
CA ASN A 16 -18.48 9.90 16.88
C ASN A 16 -17.67 11.19 17.06
N GLY A 17 -18.06 12.31 16.42
CA GLY A 17 -17.28 13.54 16.35
C GLY A 17 -16.32 13.54 15.17
N ASP A 18 -15.53 14.61 15.08
CA ASP A 18 -14.53 14.78 14.03
C ASP A 18 -13.49 13.67 14.04
N ILE A 19 -13.04 13.26 12.88
CA ILE A 19 -12.10 12.17 12.71
C ILE A 19 -10.75 12.66 12.20
N PRO A 20 -9.61 12.06 12.66
CA PRO A 20 -8.29 12.33 12.08
C PRO A 20 -8.27 12.01 10.58
N PHE A 21 -7.37 12.65 9.85
CA PHE A 21 -7.22 12.41 8.41
C PHE A 21 -6.88 10.94 8.09
N SER A 22 -6.10 10.28 8.94
CA SER A 22 -5.79 8.85 8.79
C SER A 22 -7.04 7.98 8.84
N VAL A 23 -7.97 8.25 9.75
CA VAL A 23 -9.24 7.51 9.85
C VAL A 23 -10.13 7.78 8.63
N PHE A 24 -10.15 9.03 8.16
CA PHE A 24 -10.86 9.36 6.91
C PHE A 24 -10.28 8.60 5.72
N MET A 25 -8.95 8.58 5.59
CA MET A 25 -8.26 7.86 4.52
C MET A 25 -8.54 6.35 4.58
N GLU A 26 -8.51 5.76 5.78
CA GLU A 26 -8.84 4.35 5.98
C GLU A 26 -10.28 4.05 5.54
N MET A 27 -11.25 4.85 5.97
CA MET A 27 -12.64 4.69 5.54
C MET A 27 -12.80 4.88 4.03
N ALA A 28 -12.14 5.88 3.46
CA ALA A 28 -12.25 6.19 2.04
C ALA A 28 -11.68 5.08 1.15
N LEU A 29 -10.57 4.47 1.56
CA LEU A 29 -9.86 3.47 0.77
C LEU A 29 -10.32 2.04 1.06
N PHE A 30 -10.54 1.70 2.35
CA PHE A 30 -10.61 0.31 2.79
C PHE A 30 -11.95 -0.08 3.44
N ASP A 31 -12.94 0.83 3.60
CA ASP A 31 -14.27 0.42 4.09
C ASP A 31 -14.79 -0.78 3.30
N GLU A 32 -15.25 -1.82 4.01
CA GLU A 32 -15.63 -3.10 3.40
C GLU A 32 -16.71 -2.97 2.32
N LYS A 33 -17.62 -2.00 2.47
CA LYS A 33 -18.78 -1.83 1.59
C LYS A 33 -18.64 -0.69 0.61
N TYR A 34 -18.04 0.41 1.04
CA TYR A 34 -18.02 1.66 0.30
C TYR A 34 -16.61 2.12 -0.07
N GLY A 35 -15.58 1.53 0.54
CA GLY A 35 -14.19 1.91 0.31
C GLY A 35 -13.76 1.72 -1.14
N TYR A 36 -12.85 2.58 -1.57
CA TYR A 36 -12.38 2.62 -2.95
C TYR A 36 -11.93 1.24 -3.45
N TYR A 37 -11.10 0.54 -2.69
CA TYR A 37 -10.59 -0.81 -3.05
C TYR A 37 -11.65 -1.93 -2.99
N ASN A 38 -12.84 -1.64 -2.50
CA ASN A 38 -13.98 -2.56 -2.46
C ASN A 38 -15.07 -2.20 -3.48
N THR A 39 -14.91 -1.14 -4.27
CA THR A 39 -15.81 -0.79 -5.38
C THR A 39 -15.40 -1.48 -6.69
N SER A 40 -16.24 -1.45 -7.74
CA SER A 40 -16.09 -2.35 -8.89
C SER A 40 -15.24 -1.83 -10.06
N LYS A 41 -14.59 -0.66 -9.96
CA LYS A 41 -13.94 0.00 -11.12
C LYS A 41 -12.52 0.50 -10.87
N ILE A 42 -11.74 -0.21 -10.07
CA ILE A 42 -10.44 0.29 -9.64
C ILE A 42 -9.39 0.16 -10.74
N PHE A 43 -9.30 -1.00 -11.35
CA PHE A 43 -8.23 -1.37 -12.28
C PHE A 43 -8.75 -1.64 -13.70
N GLY A 44 -7.91 -1.37 -14.72
CA GLY A 44 -8.15 -1.66 -16.13
C GLY A 44 -8.20 -0.39 -17.00
N GLU A 45 -8.31 -0.54 -18.33
CA GLU A 45 -8.32 0.58 -19.31
C GLU A 45 -9.41 1.65 -19.06
N LYS A 46 -10.42 1.31 -18.27
CA LYS A 46 -11.53 2.20 -17.86
C LYS A 46 -11.55 2.42 -16.33
N GLY A 47 -10.51 1.98 -15.63
CA GLY A 47 -10.34 2.21 -14.19
C GLY A 47 -9.79 3.60 -13.89
N ASP A 48 -9.89 4.00 -12.62
CA ASP A 48 -9.42 5.31 -12.17
C ASP A 48 -7.89 5.37 -12.08
N PHE A 49 -7.21 4.21 -11.97
CA PHE A 49 -5.75 4.10 -11.92
C PHE A 49 -5.18 3.29 -13.07
N VAL A 50 -4.17 3.87 -13.69
CA VAL A 50 -3.32 3.23 -14.69
C VAL A 50 -1.91 3.18 -14.11
N THR A 51 -1.60 2.08 -13.40
CA THR A 51 -0.29 1.88 -12.79
C THR A 51 0.70 1.28 -13.79
N SER A 52 2.00 1.39 -13.51
CA SER A 52 3.06 0.88 -14.38
C SER A 52 2.91 -0.60 -14.76
N PRO A 53 2.53 -1.52 -13.86
CA PRO A 53 2.28 -2.92 -14.22
C PRO A 53 1.13 -3.14 -15.20
N ILE A 54 0.11 -2.26 -15.17
CA ILE A 54 -1.07 -2.35 -16.07
C ILE A 54 -0.71 -1.88 -17.47
N THR A 55 0.14 -0.85 -17.60
CA THR A 55 0.48 -0.26 -18.89
C THR A 55 1.46 -1.08 -19.71
N SER A 56 2.34 -1.86 -19.08
CA SER A 56 3.39 -2.58 -19.78
C SER A 56 3.89 -3.80 -19.01
N SER A 57 4.00 -4.93 -19.70
CA SER A 57 4.66 -6.13 -19.18
C SER A 57 6.14 -5.91 -18.84
N LEU A 58 6.79 -4.90 -19.47
CA LEU A 58 8.20 -4.57 -19.26
C LEU A 58 8.53 -4.25 -17.80
N PHE A 59 7.57 -3.69 -17.06
CA PHE A 59 7.76 -3.42 -15.63
C PHE A 59 7.97 -4.72 -14.85
N GLY A 60 7.06 -5.68 -14.96
CA GLY A 60 7.19 -6.99 -14.31
C GLY A 60 8.37 -7.81 -14.83
N GLU A 61 8.68 -7.72 -16.14
CA GLU A 61 9.85 -8.37 -16.75
C GLU A 61 11.17 -7.81 -16.18
N SER A 62 11.22 -6.49 -15.92
CA SER A 62 12.40 -5.86 -15.31
C SER A 62 12.62 -6.36 -13.87
N LEU A 63 11.56 -6.43 -13.07
CA LEU A 63 11.62 -7.00 -11.72
C LEU A 63 11.97 -8.49 -11.74
N ALA A 64 11.45 -9.24 -12.71
CA ALA A 64 11.81 -10.64 -12.92
C ALA A 64 13.28 -10.82 -13.26
N ASN A 65 13.88 -9.94 -14.04
CA ASN A 65 15.33 -9.97 -14.32
C ASN A 65 16.17 -9.71 -13.07
N GLU A 66 15.70 -8.84 -12.16
CA GLU A 66 16.39 -8.64 -10.89
C GLU A 66 16.29 -9.89 -10.00
N PHE A 67 15.15 -10.57 -9.99
CA PHE A 67 15.01 -11.88 -9.35
C PHE A 67 16.01 -12.90 -9.93
N VAL A 68 16.17 -12.96 -11.26
CA VAL A 68 17.14 -13.85 -11.91
C VAL A 68 18.59 -13.55 -11.48
N ASN A 69 18.95 -12.27 -11.36
CA ASN A 69 20.25 -11.89 -10.86
C ASN A 69 20.51 -12.38 -9.43
N LEU A 70 19.49 -12.29 -8.59
CA LEU A 70 19.57 -12.73 -7.20
C LEU A 70 19.61 -14.28 -7.09
N SER A 71 18.89 -15.00 -7.96
CA SER A 71 18.84 -16.46 -7.97
C SER A 71 20.20 -17.11 -8.26
N LYS A 72 21.06 -16.43 -9.02
CA LYS A 72 22.44 -16.85 -9.26
C LYS A 72 23.29 -16.87 -7.99
N LYS A 73 22.90 -16.05 -7.01
CA LYS A 73 23.66 -15.87 -5.76
C LYS A 73 23.05 -16.66 -4.59
N TYR A 74 21.73 -16.77 -4.57
CA TYR A 74 20.97 -17.42 -3.51
C TYR A 74 19.91 -18.33 -4.14
N SER A 75 19.98 -19.65 -3.87
CA SER A 75 19.00 -20.61 -4.37
C SER A 75 18.75 -21.68 -3.29
N PRO A 76 17.49 -22.09 -3.05
CA PRO A 76 16.25 -21.63 -3.68
C PRO A 76 15.82 -20.25 -3.19
N ILE A 77 15.10 -19.51 -4.02
CA ILE A 77 14.57 -18.18 -3.67
C ILE A 77 13.10 -18.02 -4.03
N SER A 78 12.41 -17.16 -3.27
CA SER A 78 10.99 -16.89 -3.37
C SER A 78 10.72 -15.41 -3.66
N ILE A 79 9.50 -15.08 -4.05
CA ILE A 79 9.03 -13.72 -4.26
C ILE A 79 7.86 -13.46 -3.30
N ILE A 80 7.87 -12.32 -2.62
CA ILE A 80 6.69 -11.76 -1.94
C ILE A 80 6.31 -10.47 -2.65
N GLU A 81 5.06 -10.36 -3.07
CA GLU A 81 4.44 -9.14 -3.60
C GLU A 81 3.48 -8.58 -2.56
N ILE A 82 3.65 -7.33 -2.14
CA ILE A 82 2.77 -6.67 -1.18
C ILE A 82 1.81 -5.77 -1.96
N GLY A 83 0.49 -6.06 -1.88
CA GLY A 83 -0.52 -5.36 -2.65
C GLY A 83 -0.54 -5.76 -4.12
N GLY A 84 -1.11 -6.93 -4.43
CA GLY A 84 -1.09 -7.51 -5.79
C GLY A 84 -1.96 -6.80 -6.84
N GLY A 85 -2.70 -5.76 -6.47
CA GLY A 85 -3.54 -4.99 -7.38
C GLY A 85 -4.50 -5.86 -8.21
N ASP A 86 -4.46 -5.73 -9.54
CA ASP A 86 -5.25 -6.54 -10.48
C ASP A 86 -4.57 -7.87 -10.88
N GLY A 87 -3.33 -8.11 -10.42
CA GLY A 87 -2.52 -9.28 -10.76
C GLY A 87 -1.66 -9.13 -12.02
N SER A 88 -1.60 -7.94 -12.62
CA SER A 88 -0.80 -7.71 -13.84
C SER A 88 0.70 -7.95 -13.59
N MET A 89 1.23 -7.56 -12.43
CA MET A 89 2.63 -7.73 -12.09
C MET A 89 3.01 -9.21 -11.96
N VAL A 90 2.29 -9.98 -11.14
CA VAL A 90 2.56 -11.42 -10.99
C VAL A 90 2.45 -12.15 -12.33
N ILE A 91 1.50 -11.80 -13.19
CA ILE A 91 1.32 -12.41 -14.52
C ILE A 91 2.55 -12.14 -15.40
N SER A 92 3.00 -10.90 -15.50
CA SER A 92 4.14 -10.53 -16.34
C SER A 92 5.43 -11.15 -15.82
N MET A 93 5.66 -11.12 -14.50
CA MET A 93 6.83 -11.75 -13.88
C MET A 93 6.87 -13.26 -14.13
N ILE A 94 5.78 -13.98 -13.83
CA ILE A 94 5.74 -15.44 -13.97
C ILE A 94 5.87 -15.86 -15.43
N LYS A 95 5.23 -15.18 -16.38
CA LYS A 95 5.41 -15.44 -17.82
C LYS A 95 6.87 -15.31 -18.24
N HIS A 96 7.51 -14.23 -17.85
CA HIS A 96 8.92 -13.99 -18.17
C HIS A 96 9.81 -15.08 -17.57
N LEU A 97 9.68 -15.35 -16.27
CA LEU A 97 10.46 -16.35 -15.55
C LEU A 97 10.25 -17.76 -16.08
N GLN A 98 9.03 -18.10 -16.51
CA GLN A 98 8.71 -19.37 -17.16
C GLN A 98 9.41 -19.52 -18.52
N ASN A 99 9.41 -18.47 -19.34
CA ASN A 99 10.06 -18.46 -20.66
C ASN A 99 11.57 -18.70 -20.56
N ILE A 100 12.21 -18.24 -19.51
CA ILE A 100 13.64 -18.40 -19.27
C ILE A 100 13.98 -19.55 -18.32
N SER A 101 12.99 -20.38 -17.96
CA SER A 101 13.14 -21.55 -17.07
C SER A 101 13.76 -21.21 -15.70
N CYS A 102 13.38 -20.08 -15.12
CA CYS A 102 13.89 -19.58 -13.82
C CYS A 102 12.74 -19.23 -12.87
N LEU A 103 11.81 -20.14 -12.65
CA LEU A 103 10.69 -19.92 -11.73
C LEU A 103 11.16 -19.84 -10.27
N PRO A 104 10.48 -19.01 -9.42
CA PRO A 104 10.74 -19.01 -7.98
C PRO A 104 10.23 -20.30 -7.33
N GLU A 105 10.75 -20.60 -6.15
CA GLU A 105 10.22 -21.66 -5.30
C GLU A 105 8.76 -21.37 -4.92
N ARG A 106 8.47 -20.14 -4.53
CA ARG A 106 7.13 -19.64 -4.20
C ARG A 106 6.97 -18.20 -4.67
N TYR A 107 5.76 -17.86 -5.07
CA TYR A 107 5.32 -16.48 -5.28
C TYR A 107 4.14 -16.22 -4.34
N ILE A 108 4.33 -15.36 -3.35
CA ILE A 108 3.35 -15.11 -2.29
C ILE A 108 2.83 -13.69 -2.45
N ILE A 109 1.52 -13.54 -2.62
CA ILE A 109 0.87 -12.24 -2.70
C ILE A 109 0.26 -11.92 -1.33
N ILE A 110 0.68 -10.81 -0.74
CA ILE A 110 0.07 -10.28 0.49
C ILE A 110 -1.08 -9.36 0.08
N GLU A 111 -2.31 -9.82 0.36
CA GLU A 111 -3.51 -9.10 -0.02
C GLU A 111 -4.62 -9.33 1.01
N SER A 112 -5.13 -8.26 1.61
CA SER A 112 -6.19 -8.34 2.62
C SER A 112 -7.60 -8.38 2.03
N SER A 113 -7.80 -7.80 0.83
CA SER A 113 -9.10 -7.74 0.16
C SER A 113 -9.45 -9.05 -0.53
N SER A 114 -10.45 -9.74 0.00
CA SER A 114 -10.98 -10.97 -0.64
C SER A 114 -11.48 -10.73 -2.07
N LYS A 115 -11.91 -9.50 -2.37
CA LYS A 115 -12.34 -9.10 -3.71
C LYS A 115 -11.15 -8.98 -4.66
N LEU A 116 -10.06 -8.31 -4.25
CA LEU A 116 -8.85 -8.21 -5.06
C LEU A 116 -8.22 -9.60 -5.28
N ILE A 117 -8.19 -10.45 -4.26
CA ILE A 117 -7.77 -11.85 -4.41
C ILE A 117 -8.61 -12.56 -5.48
N GLY A 118 -9.93 -12.33 -5.48
CA GLY A 118 -10.83 -12.89 -6.50
C GLY A 118 -10.50 -12.43 -7.92
N LEU A 119 -10.19 -11.13 -8.10
CA LEU A 119 -9.78 -10.54 -9.38
C LEU A 119 -8.43 -11.10 -9.84
N GLN A 120 -7.44 -11.15 -8.96
CA GLN A 120 -6.12 -11.72 -9.24
C GLN A 120 -6.21 -13.19 -9.67
N LYS A 121 -7.00 -13.99 -8.96
CA LYS A 121 -7.25 -15.40 -9.33
C LYS A 121 -7.92 -15.55 -10.68
N ALA A 122 -8.89 -14.69 -11.02
CA ALA A 122 -9.55 -14.70 -12.31
C ALA A 122 -8.57 -14.30 -13.44
N ALA A 123 -7.78 -13.25 -13.23
CA ALA A 123 -6.76 -12.80 -14.17
C ALA A 123 -5.71 -13.90 -14.45
N LEU A 124 -5.19 -14.54 -13.40
CA LEU A 124 -4.24 -15.65 -13.52
C LEU A 124 -4.82 -16.85 -14.30
N LYS A 125 -6.07 -17.25 -14.02
CA LYS A 125 -6.74 -18.34 -14.76
C LYS A 125 -6.90 -18.02 -16.23
N ASN A 126 -7.21 -16.77 -16.57
CA ASN A 126 -7.34 -16.33 -17.96
C ASN A 126 -6.02 -16.40 -18.72
N HIS A 127 -4.89 -16.16 -18.04
CA HIS A 127 -3.57 -16.15 -18.67
C HIS A 127 -2.86 -17.49 -18.69
N PHE A 128 -3.06 -18.35 -17.67
CA PHE A 128 -2.31 -19.61 -17.49
C PHE A 128 -3.18 -20.86 -17.58
N LYS A 129 -4.47 -20.75 -17.98
CA LYS A 129 -5.49 -21.83 -17.94
C LYS A 129 -5.80 -22.33 -16.52
N HIS A 130 -4.81 -22.49 -15.66
CA HIS A 130 -4.91 -22.75 -14.22
C HIS A 130 -3.92 -21.86 -13.48
N ILE A 131 -4.17 -21.62 -12.22
CA ILE A 131 -3.25 -20.86 -11.37
C ILE A 131 -2.01 -21.73 -11.13
N PRO A 132 -0.79 -21.24 -11.43
CA PRO A 132 0.43 -21.99 -11.13
C PRO A 132 0.54 -22.33 -9.63
N ASP A 133 0.89 -23.57 -9.31
CA ASP A 133 0.95 -24.08 -7.93
C ASP A 133 1.91 -23.32 -7.01
N ILE A 134 2.89 -22.63 -7.59
CA ILE A 134 3.84 -21.79 -6.86
C ILE A 134 3.24 -20.50 -6.33
N ILE A 135 2.03 -20.11 -6.76
CA ILE A 135 1.38 -18.86 -6.38
C ILE A 135 0.41 -19.09 -5.21
N SER A 136 0.58 -18.34 -4.15
CA SER A 136 -0.29 -18.36 -2.97
C SER A 136 -0.65 -16.95 -2.51
N TRP A 137 -1.66 -16.84 -1.65
CA TRP A 137 -2.11 -15.60 -1.03
C TRP A 137 -2.09 -15.72 0.48
N GLU A 138 -1.58 -14.66 1.13
CA GLU A 138 -1.67 -14.47 2.56
C GLU A 138 -2.27 -13.10 2.87
N LYS A 139 -2.99 -12.99 3.97
CA LYS A 139 -3.62 -11.72 4.37
C LYS A 139 -2.64 -10.76 5.05
N ASN A 140 -1.64 -11.31 5.71
CA ASN A 140 -0.68 -10.54 6.48
C ASN A 140 0.73 -11.07 6.22
N ILE A 141 1.68 -10.16 6.05
CA ILE A 141 3.08 -10.53 5.84
C ILE A 141 3.68 -11.29 7.04
N ASN A 142 3.15 -11.05 8.24
CA ASN A 142 3.60 -11.76 9.45
C ASN A 142 3.18 -13.26 9.47
N ASP A 143 2.26 -13.67 8.60
CA ASP A 143 1.84 -15.07 8.47
C ASP A 143 2.79 -15.86 7.56
N VAL A 144 3.74 -15.17 6.90
CA VAL A 144 4.73 -15.77 6.00
C VAL A 144 6.04 -15.99 6.74
N PRO A 145 6.58 -17.22 6.75
CA PRO A 145 7.93 -17.46 7.26
C PRO A 145 8.97 -16.66 6.47
N PRO A 146 10.08 -16.22 7.10
CA PRO A 146 11.12 -15.46 6.41
C PRO A 146 11.65 -16.22 5.19
N ILE A 147 11.73 -15.51 4.05
CA ILE A 147 12.19 -16.07 2.78
C ILE A 147 13.64 -15.70 2.47
N ASN A 148 14.27 -16.47 1.59
CA ASN A 148 15.38 -15.98 0.77
C ASN A 148 14.79 -15.50 -0.55
N GLY A 149 15.07 -14.26 -0.98
CA GLY A 149 14.52 -13.77 -2.25
C GLY A 149 14.26 -12.29 -2.34
N ILE A 150 13.15 -11.94 -2.97
CA ILE A 150 12.75 -10.55 -3.19
C ILE A 150 11.39 -10.29 -2.53
N ILE A 151 11.29 -9.16 -1.83
CA ILE A 151 10.01 -8.58 -1.42
C ILE A 151 9.78 -7.32 -2.25
N ILE A 152 8.63 -7.23 -2.90
CA ILE A 152 8.24 -6.11 -3.76
C ILE A 152 7.04 -5.40 -3.15
N ALA A 153 7.13 -4.10 -2.96
CA ALA A 153 6.03 -3.22 -2.58
C ALA A 153 5.94 -2.11 -3.63
N ASN A 154 4.99 -2.23 -4.55
CA ASN A 154 4.76 -1.25 -5.61
C ASN A 154 3.46 -0.48 -5.33
N GLU A 155 3.56 0.87 -5.23
CA GLU A 155 2.41 1.75 -4.92
C GLU A 155 1.63 1.23 -3.71
N PHE A 156 2.34 0.91 -2.64
CA PHE A 156 1.78 0.34 -1.41
C PHE A 156 1.88 1.30 -0.23
N PHE A 157 2.95 2.06 -0.12
CA PHE A 157 3.16 2.94 1.02
C PHE A 157 2.32 4.22 0.94
N ASP A 158 1.98 4.68 -0.25
CA ASP A 158 1.12 5.84 -0.52
C ASP A 158 -0.34 5.63 -0.06
N VAL A 159 -0.80 4.38 0.01
CA VAL A 159 -2.16 4.04 0.46
C VAL A 159 -2.26 3.74 1.96
N ILE A 160 -1.14 3.67 2.69
CA ILE A 160 -1.16 3.48 4.14
C ILE A 160 -1.73 4.74 4.81
N PRO A 161 -2.80 4.62 5.63
CA PRO A 161 -3.41 5.77 6.28
C PRO A 161 -2.41 6.62 7.04
N THR A 162 -2.37 7.90 6.72
CA THR A 162 -1.38 8.86 7.22
C THR A 162 -2.07 10.05 7.90
N GLU A 163 -1.38 10.70 8.84
CA GLU A 163 -1.80 11.97 9.41
C GLU A 163 -1.27 13.12 8.55
N ARG A 164 -2.08 14.17 8.38
CA ARG A 164 -1.60 15.43 7.82
C ARG A 164 -1.36 16.43 8.94
N PHE A 165 -0.24 17.10 8.88
CA PHE A 165 0.12 18.12 9.86
C PHE A 165 0.43 19.46 9.20
N LYS A 166 0.29 20.52 10.00
CA LYS A 166 0.66 21.88 9.64
C LYS A 166 1.50 22.49 10.77
N TYR A 167 2.62 23.09 10.39
CA TYR A 167 3.46 23.88 11.30
C TYR A 167 3.15 25.36 11.11
N ARG A 168 2.72 26.04 12.15
CA ARG A 168 2.44 27.47 12.15
C ARG A 168 2.61 28.09 13.52
N ASN A 169 3.22 29.30 13.59
CA ASN A 169 3.47 30.00 14.85
C ASN A 169 4.23 29.15 15.88
N LYS A 170 5.20 28.36 15.43
CA LYS A 170 5.98 27.41 16.25
C LYS A 170 5.16 26.29 16.90
N LYS A 171 4.00 25.96 16.37
CA LYS A 171 3.13 24.88 16.83
C LYS A 171 2.74 23.96 15.69
N PHE A 172 2.51 22.70 16.03
CA PHE A 172 1.96 21.72 15.11
C PHE A 172 0.45 21.56 15.30
N SER A 173 -0.24 21.33 14.22
CA SER A 173 -1.66 21.01 14.21
C SER A 173 -1.88 19.80 13.32
N LYS A 174 -2.81 18.91 13.71
CA LYS A 174 -3.30 17.80 12.88
C LYS A 174 -4.53 18.20 12.11
N LEU A 175 -4.68 17.61 10.92
CA LEU A 175 -5.89 17.74 10.10
C LEU A 175 -6.96 16.77 10.60
N PHE A 176 -8.14 17.31 10.89
CA PHE A 176 -9.34 16.55 11.19
C PHE A 176 -10.40 16.82 10.12
N ILE A 177 -11.14 15.78 9.77
CA ILE A 177 -12.29 15.87 8.90
C ILE A 177 -13.53 16.04 9.77
N THR A 178 -14.33 17.03 9.41
CA THR A 178 -15.58 17.42 10.09
C THR A 178 -16.74 17.46 9.10
N THR A 179 -17.92 17.76 9.57
CA THR A 179 -19.09 17.94 8.70
C THR A 179 -19.87 19.18 9.06
N SER A 180 -20.26 19.96 8.05
CA SER A 180 -21.17 21.08 8.14
C SER A 180 -22.18 20.99 7.00
N ASP A 181 -23.48 21.19 7.29
CA ASP A 181 -24.57 21.16 6.29
C ASP A 181 -24.56 19.93 5.36
N ASN A 182 -24.27 18.75 5.93
CA ASN A 182 -24.12 17.48 5.20
C ASN A 182 -23.01 17.49 4.13
N LYS A 183 -22.01 18.35 4.29
CA LYS A 183 -20.81 18.36 3.48
C LYS A 183 -19.59 18.03 4.34
N LEU A 184 -18.64 17.36 3.78
CA LEU A 184 -17.35 17.17 4.43
C LEU A 184 -16.58 18.49 4.38
N ASP A 185 -15.94 18.81 5.50
CA ASP A 185 -15.06 19.95 5.69
C ASP A 185 -13.86 19.52 6.52
N TYR A 186 -12.91 20.39 6.74
CA TYR A 186 -11.72 20.06 7.52
C TYR A 186 -11.34 21.20 8.47
N LYS A 187 -10.67 20.83 9.55
CA LYS A 187 -10.08 21.78 10.47
C LYS A 187 -8.72 21.32 10.99
N TRP A 188 -7.88 22.29 11.36
CA TRP A 188 -6.60 22.06 12.00
C TRP A 188 -6.77 22.18 13.51
N ILE A 189 -6.32 21.18 14.26
CA ILE A 189 -6.35 21.13 15.72
C ILE A 189 -4.93 21.04 16.23
N GLU A 190 -4.51 21.96 17.11
CA GLU A 190 -3.20 21.93 17.74
C GLU A 190 -2.98 20.61 18.48
N ASP A 191 -1.79 20.04 18.37
CA ASP A 191 -1.43 18.76 18.96
C ASP A 191 -0.01 18.78 19.52
N ASP A 192 0.09 19.00 20.82
CA ASP A 192 1.36 19.07 21.55
C ASP A 192 2.17 17.75 21.50
N SER A 193 1.54 16.62 21.13
CA SER A 193 2.26 15.35 20.93
C SER A 193 3.16 15.39 19.70
N LEU A 194 2.76 16.15 18.69
CA LEU A 194 3.57 16.37 17.49
C LEU A 194 4.75 17.27 17.76
N ASP A 195 4.59 18.28 18.63
CA ASP A 195 5.67 19.20 18.96
C ASP A 195 6.89 18.44 19.47
N LYS A 196 6.70 17.49 20.40
CA LYS A 196 7.78 16.66 20.95
C LYS A 196 8.42 15.74 19.91
N LEU A 197 7.59 15.10 19.06
CA LEU A 197 8.05 14.19 18.03
C LEU A 197 8.90 14.91 16.96
N PHE A 198 8.43 16.05 16.50
CA PHE A 198 9.11 16.82 15.47
C PHE A 198 10.30 17.61 16.01
N GLU A 199 10.27 18.09 17.24
CA GLU A 199 11.41 18.77 17.87
C GLU A 199 12.64 17.85 17.86
N GLN A 200 12.48 16.60 18.28
CA GLN A 200 13.56 15.63 18.23
C GLN A 200 14.02 15.37 16.80
N SER A 201 13.09 15.09 15.88
CA SER A 201 13.42 14.80 14.48
C SER A 201 14.07 15.99 13.77
N CYS A 202 13.58 17.21 14.01
CA CYS A 202 14.16 18.42 13.43
C CYS A 202 15.60 18.65 13.94
N ASN A 203 15.85 18.38 15.22
CA ASN A 203 17.19 18.50 15.79
C ASN A 203 18.15 17.44 15.23
N ASP A 204 17.71 16.17 15.18
CA ASP A 204 18.51 15.04 14.71
C ASP A 204 18.91 15.19 13.23
N TYR A 205 17.98 15.66 12.40
CA TYR A 205 18.17 15.81 10.96
C TYR A 205 18.47 17.25 10.50
N LYS A 206 18.60 18.20 11.43
CA LYS A 206 18.83 19.64 11.15
C LYS A 206 17.79 20.24 10.19
N ILE A 207 16.53 19.88 10.38
CA ILE A 207 15.42 20.35 9.56
C ILE A 207 14.93 21.69 10.12
N ASN A 208 14.90 22.71 9.26
CA ASN A 208 14.28 24.00 9.57
C ASN A 208 12.89 24.06 8.92
N LEU A 209 11.84 23.97 9.73
CA LEU A 209 10.47 24.12 9.24
C LEU A 209 10.15 25.61 9.04
N ILE A 210 9.57 25.92 7.89
CA ILE A 210 9.06 27.25 7.58
C ILE A 210 7.62 27.41 8.05
N ASP A 211 7.26 28.62 8.47
CA ASP A 211 5.89 28.91 8.91
C ASP A 211 4.88 28.66 7.78
N GLY A 212 3.80 27.95 8.10
CA GLY A 212 2.81 27.50 7.11
C GLY A 212 3.13 26.18 6.43
N TYR A 213 4.22 25.50 6.76
CA TYR A 213 4.56 24.18 6.19
C TYR A 213 3.46 23.15 6.48
N VAL A 214 3.04 22.45 5.44
CA VAL A 214 2.07 21.34 5.52
C VAL A 214 2.70 20.10 4.91
N SER A 215 2.61 18.98 5.61
CA SER A 215 3.11 17.69 5.12
C SER A 215 2.35 16.54 5.78
N GLU A 216 2.86 15.36 5.61
CA GLU A 216 2.28 14.10 6.08
C GLU A 216 3.22 13.39 7.04
N LEU A 217 2.62 12.65 7.98
CA LEU A 217 3.34 11.82 8.94
C LEU A 217 2.64 10.47 9.03
N ASN A 218 3.33 9.42 8.67
CA ASN A 218 2.82 8.06 8.81
C ASN A 218 3.50 7.36 10.00
N GLY A 219 2.77 7.24 11.10
CA GLY A 219 3.24 6.52 12.30
C GLY A 219 3.41 5.01 12.10
N ASN A 220 2.85 4.44 11.04
CA ASN A 220 2.85 3.01 10.78
C ASN A 220 4.03 2.54 9.91
N TYR A 221 4.75 3.45 9.24
CA TYR A 221 5.87 3.06 8.37
C TYR A 221 6.94 2.24 9.08
N ASN A 222 7.33 2.62 10.28
CA ASN A 222 8.32 1.88 11.05
C ASN A 222 7.87 0.44 11.35
N ALA A 223 6.59 0.25 11.67
CA ALA A 223 6.03 -1.08 11.91
C ALA A 223 6.02 -1.92 10.62
N TRP A 224 5.61 -1.33 9.50
CA TRP A 224 5.63 -1.98 8.19
C TRP A 224 7.03 -2.38 7.77
N ILE A 225 8.01 -1.45 7.82
CA ILE A 225 9.40 -1.73 7.46
C ILE A 225 9.98 -2.83 8.34
N LYS A 226 9.68 -2.83 9.64
CA LYS A 226 10.09 -3.88 10.55
C LYS A 226 9.50 -5.24 10.19
N ASN A 227 8.20 -5.30 9.90
CA ASN A 227 7.53 -6.54 9.50
C ASN A 227 8.11 -7.08 8.19
N ILE A 228 8.29 -6.21 7.18
CA ILE A 228 8.90 -6.58 5.91
C ILE A 228 10.33 -7.09 6.12
N SER A 229 11.12 -6.39 6.93
CA SER A 229 12.50 -6.80 7.24
C SER A 229 12.56 -8.15 7.95
N ASN A 230 11.60 -8.46 8.82
CA ASN A 230 11.52 -9.74 9.50
C ASN A 230 11.10 -10.89 8.57
N SER A 231 10.48 -10.59 7.43
CA SER A 231 10.01 -11.58 6.46
C SER A 231 11.05 -11.94 5.40
N ILE A 232 12.25 -11.39 5.50
CA ILE A 232 13.36 -11.71 4.60
C ILE A 232 14.61 -12.15 5.40
N SER A 233 15.15 -13.33 5.07
CA SER A 233 16.39 -13.83 5.66
C SER A 233 17.62 -13.41 4.86
N LYS A 234 17.53 -13.53 3.53
CA LYS A 234 18.58 -13.12 2.58
C LYS A 234 17.93 -12.62 1.31
N GLY A 235 18.33 -11.44 0.82
CA GLY A 235 17.78 -10.93 -0.42
C GLY A 235 17.68 -9.42 -0.45
N ILE A 236 16.69 -8.92 -1.16
CA ILE A 236 16.43 -7.49 -1.33
C ILE A 236 14.94 -7.16 -1.12
N ILE A 237 14.72 -5.94 -0.69
CA ILE A 237 13.38 -5.33 -0.62
C ILE A 237 13.37 -4.21 -1.66
N ILE A 238 12.40 -4.25 -2.56
CA ILE A 238 12.19 -3.25 -3.61
C ILE A 238 10.91 -2.50 -3.27
N VAL A 239 11.04 -1.21 -3.02
CA VAL A 239 9.92 -0.28 -2.81
C VAL A 239 9.88 0.67 -3.99
N ILE A 240 8.73 0.75 -4.64
CA ILE A 240 8.47 1.65 -5.77
C ILE A 240 7.22 2.42 -5.43
N ASP A 241 7.36 3.71 -5.26
CA ASP A 241 6.26 4.58 -4.87
C ASP A 241 6.51 6.02 -5.33
N TYR A 242 5.47 6.85 -5.25
CA TYR A 242 5.57 8.26 -5.57
C TYR A 242 6.34 9.00 -4.46
N GLY A 243 7.14 10.01 -4.87
CA GLY A 243 7.93 10.84 -3.98
C GLY A 243 7.83 12.32 -4.32
#